data_29d84088cd381b211127d2fa9e8f721d
#
_entry.id   29d84088cd381b211127d2fa9e8f721d
#
_cell.length_a   1.000
_cell.length_b   1.000
_cell.length_c   1.000
_cell.angle_alpha   90.00
_cell.angle_beta   90.00
_cell.angle_gamma   90.00
#
_symmetry.space_group_name_H-M   'P 1'
#
loop_
_entity.id
_entity.type
_entity.pdbx_description
1 polymer ?
#
loop_
_entity_poly.entity_id
_entity_poly.type
_entity_poly.pdbx_seq_one_letter_code
_entity_poly.pdbx_strand_id
1 'polypeptide(L)'
;MSMTGFGRGEVTEGSRKVTVELKSVNHRYLDVSIKMPKKLNFFDATIRNLLKEYIQRGKVDIFITYEDNSENNVAVKYHPEVVKEYLQYLNSMSDEFGLDNDIRVSTIARFPEVFTLDDVEIDEEGIWKILEKAIREACEGFVSTRIREGENLRADLIGKLDSMLSVVDFISERSPAIIEEYKAPLMGKIAELLGDSKVDENRIATEVTIFADKVCVDEEMVRLRSHIETMKTTLMEGGGIGRKLDFLAQEMNREANTILSKANDLEVSNKGIELKTEIEKIREQIQNIE
;
A
#
# COMPACT_ATOMS: atom_id res chain seq x y z
N MET A 1 9.64 0.86 -6.10
CA MET A 1 8.68 -0.26 -6.12
C MET A 1 7.32 0.24 -5.68
N SER A 2 6.22 -0.51 -5.94
CA SER A 2 4.91 -0.23 -5.31
C SER A 2 4.88 -0.72 -3.87
N MET A 3 4.08 -0.08 -2.99
CA MET A 3 3.84 -0.57 -1.63
C MET A 3 2.76 -1.66 -1.58
N THR A 4 1.94 -1.81 -2.63
CA THR A 4 0.98 -2.89 -2.80
C THR A 4 1.64 -4.07 -3.50
N GLY A 5 1.28 -5.28 -3.09
CA GLY A 5 1.84 -6.48 -3.68
C GLY A 5 1.11 -7.74 -3.24
N PHE A 6 1.26 -8.79 -4.03
CA PHE A 6 0.76 -10.12 -3.76
C PHE A 6 1.83 -11.16 -4.13
N GLY A 7 1.97 -12.16 -3.27
CA GLY A 7 2.81 -13.32 -3.52
C GLY A 7 2.18 -14.59 -2.98
N ARG A 8 2.38 -15.70 -3.66
CA ARG A 8 1.95 -17.03 -3.24
C ARG A 8 3.07 -18.03 -3.49
N GLY A 9 3.35 -18.83 -2.48
CA GLY A 9 4.23 -20.00 -2.57
C GLY A 9 3.49 -21.25 -2.13
N GLU A 10 3.72 -22.34 -2.80
CA GLU A 10 3.10 -23.63 -2.48
C GLU A 10 4.13 -24.73 -2.62
N VAL A 11 4.43 -25.41 -1.50
CA VAL A 11 5.41 -26.49 -1.46
C VAL A 11 4.76 -27.75 -0.91
N THR A 12 4.98 -28.85 -1.61
CA THR A 12 4.54 -30.19 -1.19
C THR A 12 5.76 -31.09 -1.08
N GLU A 13 5.99 -31.68 0.08
CA GLU A 13 7.03 -32.67 0.33
C GLU A 13 6.43 -33.89 1.07
N GLY A 14 6.40 -35.03 0.40
CA GLY A 14 5.75 -36.24 0.91
C GLY A 14 4.25 -36.04 1.14
N SER A 15 3.79 -36.26 2.38
CA SER A 15 2.40 -36.07 2.81
C SER A 15 2.08 -34.64 3.25
N ARG A 16 3.08 -33.76 3.34
CA ARG A 16 2.96 -32.41 3.88
C ARG A 16 2.85 -31.40 2.76
N LYS A 17 1.85 -30.50 2.86
CA LYS A 17 1.65 -29.39 1.94
C LYS A 17 1.57 -28.08 2.73
N VAL A 18 2.35 -27.10 2.31
CA VAL A 18 2.33 -25.74 2.86
C VAL A 18 1.96 -24.75 1.75
N THR A 19 0.99 -23.93 2.01
CA THR A 19 0.63 -22.78 1.12
C THR A 19 0.80 -21.49 1.91
N VAL A 20 1.50 -20.54 1.32
CA VAL A 20 1.75 -19.19 1.89
C VAL A 20 1.23 -18.16 0.94
N GLU A 21 0.40 -17.25 1.42
CA GLU A 21 -0.06 -16.08 0.68
C GLU A 21 0.35 -14.81 1.41
N LEU A 22 0.95 -13.88 0.67
CA LEU A 22 1.38 -12.56 1.14
C LEU A 22 0.57 -11.48 0.43
N LYS A 23 0.04 -10.52 1.22
CA LYS A 23 -0.62 -9.31 0.70
C LYS A 23 -0.08 -8.10 1.44
N SER A 24 0.17 -7.01 0.72
CA SER A 24 0.55 -5.76 1.37
C SER A 24 -0.27 -4.56 0.89
N VAL A 25 -0.39 -3.61 1.78
CA VAL A 25 -0.97 -2.28 1.52
C VAL A 25 -0.03 -1.21 2.06
N ASN A 26 -0.21 0.01 1.56
CA ASN A 26 0.58 1.14 2.01
C ASN A 26 0.46 1.34 3.53
N HIS A 27 1.60 1.43 4.20
CA HIS A 27 1.69 1.77 5.61
C HIS A 27 3.05 2.42 5.92
N ARG A 28 3.07 3.35 6.90
CA ARG A 28 4.27 4.12 7.25
C ARG A 28 5.42 3.27 7.78
N TYR A 29 5.12 2.21 8.50
CA TYR A 29 6.06 1.28 9.13
C TYR A 29 5.82 -0.13 8.63
N LEU A 30 6.77 -1.04 8.87
CA LEU A 30 6.54 -2.46 8.65
C LEU A 30 5.63 -2.99 9.77
N ASP A 31 4.41 -3.36 9.40
CA ASP A 31 3.43 -4.02 10.27
C ASP A 31 3.09 -5.39 9.67
N VAL A 32 3.42 -6.45 10.37
CA VAL A 32 3.24 -7.83 9.88
C VAL A 32 2.21 -8.55 10.73
N SER A 33 1.12 -8.96 10.10
CA SER A 33 0.08 -9.81 10.66
C SER A 33 0.20 -11.23 10.10
N ILE A 34 0.43 -12.22 10.97
CA ILE A 34 0.59 -13.62 10.58
C ILE A 34 -0.63 -14.41 11.03
N LYS A 35 -1.31 -15.05 10.06
CA LYS A 35 -2.39 -15.99 10.32
C LYS A 35 -1.95 -17.38 9.91
N MET A 36 -1.83 -18.26 10.91
CA MET A 36 -1.37 -19.62 10.72
C MET A 36 -2.06 -20.60 11.69
N PRO A 37 -2.05 -21.91 11.43
CA PRO A 37 -2.50 -22.94 12.37
C PRO A 37 -1.75 -22.87 13.69
N LYS A 38 -2.44 -23.12 14.82
CA LYS A 38 -1.86 -23.05 16.18
C LYS A 38 -0.60 -23.89 16.34
N LYS A 39 -0.52 -25.03 15.67
CA LYS A 39 0.63 -25.93 15.68
C LYS A 39 1.92 -25.35 15.09
N LEU A 40 1.83 -24.20 14.39
CA LEU A 40 3.00 -23.51 13.81
C LEU A 40 3.40 -22.25 14.57
N ASN A 41 2.69 -21.89 15.66
CA ASN A 41 2.90 -20.64 16.38
C ASN A 41 4.33 -20.45 16.90
N PHE A 42 5.05 -21.52 17.17
CA PHE A 42 6.46 -21.45 17.60
C PHE A 42 7.41 -20.90 16.53
N PHE A 43 6.99 -20.87 15.24
CA PHE A 43 7.75 -20.26 14.15
C PHE A 43 7.50 -18.75 13.95
N ASP A 44 6.59 -18.11 14.71
CA ASP A 44 6.22 -16.71 14.48
C ASP A 44 7.43 -15.77 14.41
N ALA A 45 8.32 -15.86 15.38
CA ALA A 45 9.51 -15.01 15.44
C ALA A 45 10.47 -15.25 14.26
N THR A 46 10.65 -16.51 13.86
CA THR A 46 11.53 -16.90 12.75
C THR A 46 10.96 -16.42 11.42
N ILE A 47 9.64 -16.56 11.23
CA ILE A 47 8.94 -16.06 10.04
C ILE A 47 9.08 -14.52 9.92
N ARG A 48 8.87 -13.79 11.02
CA ARG A 48 9.02 -12.33 11.05
C ARG A 48 10.43 -11.89 10.67
N ASN A 49 11.45 -12.62 11.12
CA ASN A 49 12.84 -12.32 10.78
C ASN A 49 13.13 -12.58 9.30
N LEU A 50 12.61 -13.69 8.75
CA LEU A 50 12.74 -14.00 7.33
C LEU A 50 12.07 -12.95 6.44
N LEU A 51 10.88 -12.47 6.80
CA LEU A 51 10.16 -11.44 6.05
C LEU A 51 10.91 -10.09 6.00
N LYS A 52 11.68 -9.74 7.04
CA LYS A 52 12.49 -8.51 7.06
C LYS A 52 13.62 -8.51 6.04
N GLU A 53 14.04 -9.68 5.54
CA GLU A 53 15.03 -9.77 4.46
C GLU A 53 14.47 -9.22 3.13
N TYR A 54 13.16 -9.32 2.93
CA TYR A 54 12.47 -8.97 1.67
C TYR A 54 11.67 -7.67 1.76
N ILE A 55 11.19 -7.28 2.95
CA ILE A 55 10.21 -6.21 3.13
C ILE A 55 10.68 -5.25 4.21
N GLN A 56 10.87 -3.97 3.84
CA GLN A 56 11.32 -2.93 4.77
C GLN A 56 10.16 -2.08 5.30
N ARG A 57 9.04 -1.98 4.56
CA ARG A 57 7.92 -1.11 4.86
C ARG A 57 6.61 -1.66 4.31
N GLY A 58 5.48 -1.23 4.91
CA GLY A 58 4.13 -1.61 4.51
C GLY A 58 3.42 -2.45 5.56
N LYS A 59 2.10 -2.51 5.50
CA LYS A 59 1.32 -3.47 6.27
C LYS A 59 1.18 -4.75 5.46
N VAL A 60 1.69 -5.85 6.01
CA VAL A 60 1.77 -7.16 5.34
C VAL A 60 0.92 -8.16 6.10
N ASP A 61 -0.08 -8.70 5.43
CA ASP A 61 -0.85 -9.84 5.91
C ASP A 61 -0.31 -11.11 5.26
N ILE A 62 0.09 -12.07 6.09
CA ILE A 62 0.54 -13.38 5.67
C ILE A 62 -0.44 -14.45 6.14
N PHE A 63 -0.86 -15.32 5.23
CA PHE A 63 -1.74 -16.44 5.48
C PHE A 63 -0.98 -17.73 5.19
N ILE A 64 -0.87 -18.59 6.20
CA ILE A 64 -0.18 -19.85 6.08
C ILE A 64 -1.19 -20.98 6.31
N THR A 65 -1.30 -21.88 5.32
CA THR A 65 -2.07 -23.10 5.42
C THR A 65 -1.12 -24.28 5.43
N TYR A 66 -1.34 -25.21 6.34
CA TYR A 66 -0.56 -26.43 6.47
C TYR A 66 -1.50 -27.64 6.46
N GLU A 67 -1.27 -28.54 5.54
CA GLU A 67 -1.97 -29.81 5.41
C GLU A 67 -0.95 -30.94 5.58
N ASP A 68 -1.28 -31.93 6.39
CA ASP A 68 -0.48 -33.13 6.57
C ASP A 68 -1.38 -34.36 6.41
N ASN A 69 -1.16 -35.08 5.32
CA ASN A 69 -1.92 -36.27 4.94
C ASN A 69 -1.19 -37.57 5.40
N SER A 70 -0.26 -37.47 6.34
CA SER A 70 0.34 -38.68 6.95
C SER A 70 -0.73 -39.45 7.73
N GLU A 71 -0.83 -40.75 7.51
CA GLU A 71 -1.92 -41.58 8.01
C GLU A 71 -1.97 -41.76 9.56
N ASN A 72 -1.04 -41.20 10.33
CA ASN A 72 -1.01 -41.43 11.79
C ASN A 72 -0.54 -40.20 12.57
N ASN A 73 -1.43 -39.22 12.73
CA ASN A 73 -1.14 -38.06 13.57
C ASN A 73 -1.60 -38.20 15.05
N VAL A 74 -2.15 -39.36 15.45
CA VAL A 74 -2.64 -39.56 16.82
C VAL A 74 -2.27 -40.95 17.29
N ALA A 75 -1.47 -41.01 18.32
CA ALA A 75 -1.17 -42.27 19.04
C ALA A 75 -2.06 -42.34 20.28
N VAL A 76 -2.74 -43.47 20.45
CA VAL A 76 -3.44 -43.78 21.70
C VAL A 76 -2.42 -44.36 22.69
N LYS A 77 -2.19 -43.66 23.79
CA LYS A 77 -1.31 -44.11 24.86
C LYS A 77 -2.15 -44.65 26.01
N TYR A 78 -1.79 -45.88 26.46
CA TYR A 78 -2.39 -46.55 27.60
C TYR A 78 -1.54 -46.34 28.84
N HIS A 79 -2.19 -45.91 29.97
CA HIS A 79 -1.52 -45.61 31.22
C HIS A 79 -1.85 -46.70 32.28
N PRO A 80 -1.09 -47.80 32.32
CA PRO A 80 -1.37 -48.92 33.23
C PRO A 80 -1.28 -48.57 34.71
N GLU A 81 -0.45 -47.59 35.09
CA GLU A 81 -0.31 -47.18 36.49
C GLU A 81 -1.56 -46.50 37.01
N VAL A 82 -2.17 -45.64 36.15
CA VAL A 82 -3.45 -44.98 36.46
C VAL A 82 -4.56 -46.01 36.65
N VAL A 83 -4.59 -47.04 35.82
CA VAL A 83 -5.57 -48.13 35.94
C VAL A 83 -5.40 -48.91 37.22
N LYS A 84 -4.16 -49.21 37.65
CA LYS A 84 -3.88 -49.88 38.93
C LYS A 84 -4.45 -49.06 40.11
N GLU A 85 -4.23 -47.77 40.14
CA GLU A 85 -4.77 -46.90 41.20
C GLU A 85 -6.30 -46.91 41.21
N TYR A 86 -6.96 -46.76 40.07
CA TYR A 86 -8.40 -46.88 39.98
C TYR A 86 -8.90 -48.22 40.50
N LEU A 87 -8.30 -49.30 40.08
CA LEU A 87 -8.68 -50.66 40.55
C LEU A 87 -8.52 -50.83 42.06
N GLN A 88 -7.43 -50.28 42.62
CA GLN A 88 -7.18 -50.36 44.07
C GLN A 88 -8.31 -49.61 44.84
N TYR A 89 -8.64 -48.40 44.44
CA TYR A 89 -9.69 -47.60 45.11
C TYR A 89 -11.07 -48.22 44.91
N LEU A 90 -11.40 -48.70 43.73
CA LEU A 90 -12.68 -49.35 43.46
C LEU A 90 -12.88 -50.61 44.29
N ASN A 91 -11.83 -51.46 44.43
CA ASN A 91 -11.88 -52.61 45.30
C ASN A 91 -12.05 -52.21 46.79
N SER A 92 -11.32 -51.18 47.25
CA SER A 92 -11.45 -50.68 48.62
C SER A 92 -12.87 -50.17 48.88
N MET A 93 -13.48 -49.47 47.91
CA MET A 93 -14.89 -49.00 48.04
C MET A 93 -15.87 -50.19 48.10
N SER A 94 -15.67 -51.23 47.29
CA SER A 94 -16.49 -52.42 47.31
C SER A 94 -16.42 -53.10 48.72
N ASP A 95 -15.22 -53.26 49.26
CA ASP A 95 -14.99 -53.89 50.57
C ASP A 95 -15.52 -53.03 51.74
N GLU A 96 -15.27 -51.72 51.72
CA GLU A 96 -15.65 -50.80 52.81
C GLU A 96 -17.17 -50.57 52.89
N PHE A 97 -17.85 -50.49 51.76
CA PHE A 97 -19.28 -50.14 51.71
C PHE A 97 -20.19 -51.33 51.35
N GLY A 98 -19.62 -52.53 51.15
CA GLY A 98 -20.37 -53.76 50.84
C GLY A 98 -21.12 -53.65 49.50
N LEU A 99 -20.49 -53.00 48.49
CA LEU A 99 -21.04 -52.83 47.16
C LEU A 99 -20.61 -53.97 46.23
N ASP A 100 -21.49 -54.32 45.31
CA ASP A 100 -21.13 -55.30 44.29
C ASP A 100 -20.07 -54.67 43.34
N ASN A 101 -18.98 -55.42 43.11
CA ASN A 101 -17.93 -55.02 42.21
C ASN A 101 -18.28 -55.47 40.79
N ASP A 102 -18.75 -54.54 39.97
CA ASP A 102 -19.12 -54.73 38.56
C ASP A 102 -18.07 -54.22 37.57
N ILE A 103 -16.80 -54.09 37.98
CA ILE A 103 -15.73 -53.51 37.19
C ILE A 103 -15.55 -54.30 35.89
N ARG A 104 -15.73 -53.55 34.78
CA ARG A 104 -15.49 -54.06 33.41
C ARG A 104 -14.44 -53.24 32.69
N VAL A 105 -13.73 -53.85 31.75
CA VAL A 105 -12.77 -53.12 30.91
C VAL A 105 -13.40 -51.91 30.24
N SER A 106 -14.67 -52.00 29.77
CA SER A 106 -15.41 -50.89 29.16
C SER A 106 -15.70 -49.74 30.14
N THR A 107 -15.77 -50.00 31.46
CA THR A 107 -15.95 -48.98 32.49
C THR A 107 -14.63 -48.26 32.73
N ILE A 108 -13.57 -49.00 32.97
CA ILE A 108 -12.23 -48.46 33.25
C ILE A 108 -11.70 -47.66 32.04
N ALA A 109 -11.93 -48.16 30.83
CA ALA A 109 -11.50 -47.47 29.61
C ALA A 109 -12.11 -46.06 29.42
N ARG A 110 -13.17 -45.71 30.17
CA ARG A 110 -13.82 -44.40 30.16
C ARG A 110 -13.33 -43.47 31.30
N PHE A 111 -12.52 -43.97 32.22
CA PHE A 111 -12.00 -43.16 33.29
C PHE A 111 -10.95 -42.17 32.75
N PRO A 112 -10.88 -40.96 33.32
CA PRO A 112 -9.87 -39.99 32.95
C PRO A 112 -8.47 -40.54 32.96
N GLU A 113 -7.65 -40.10 32.00
CA GLU A 113 -6.22 -40.41 31.90
C GLU A 113 -5.86 -41.93 31.74
N VAL A 114 -6.83 -42.82 31.59
CA VAL A 114 -6.58 -44.23 31.26
C VAL A 114 -6.05 -44.41 29.85
N PHE A 115 -6.63 -43.64 28.92
CA PHE A 115 -6.13 -43.47 27.57
C PHE A 115 -6.00 -42.01 27.27
N THR A 116 -4.82 -41.60 26.79
CA THR A 116 -4.57 -40.28 26.26
C THR A 116 -4.31 -40.37 24.76
N LEU A 117 -4.69 -39.31 24.06
CA LEU A 117 -4.30 -39.12 22.67
C LEU A 117 -3.04 -38.26 22.70
N ASP A 118 -1.88 -38.89 22.51
CA ASP A 118 -0.62 -38.17 22.41
C ASP A 118 -0.42 -37.71 20.96
N ASP A 119 -0.14 -36.43 20.77
CA ASP A 119 0.32 -35.94 19.50
C ASP A 119 1.69 -36.58 19.21
N VAL A 120 1.88 -37.10 18.01
CA VAL A 120 3.19 -37.58 17.56
C VAL A 120 4.19 -36.44 17.63
N GLU A 121 5.42 -36.70 18.07
CA GLU A 121 6.50 -35.69 18.09
C GLU A 121 6.52 -34.91 16.76
N ILE A 122 6.35 -33.60 16.87
CA ILE A 122 6.32 -32.71 15.71
C ILE A 122 7.76 -32.64 15.19
N ASP A 123 7.97 -33.06 13.95
CA ASP A 123 9.23 -32.89 13.24
C ASP A 123 9.41 -31.41 12.86
N GLU A 124 9.85 -30.59 13.83
CA GLU A 124 9.97 -29.13 13.68
C GLU A 124 10.95 -28.78 12.58
N GLU A 125 12.07 -29.47 12.45
CA GLU A 125 13.08 -29.18 11.40
C GLU A 125 12.54 -29.47 10.00
N GLY A 126 11.84 -30.60 9.83
CA GLY A 126 11.23 -30.93 8.54
C GLY A 126 10.12 -29.97 8.16
N ILE A 127 9.27 -29.58 9.11
CA ILE A 127 8.22 -28.59 8.87
C ILE A 127 8.82 -27.22 8.52
N TRP A 128 9.87 -26.79 9.25
CA TRP A 128 10.52 -25.51 8.98
C TRP A 128 11.10 -25.45 7.57
N LYS A 129 11.76 -26.49 7.09
CA LYS A 129 12.34 -26.53 5.73
C LYS A 129 11.29 -26.30 4.66
N ILE A 130 10.13 -26.95 4.77
CA ILE A 130 9.04 -26.80 3.80
C ILE A 130 8.43 -25.41 3.90
N LEU A 131 8.22 -24.93 5.13
CA LEU A 131 7.64 -23.62 5.42
C LEU A 131 8.56 -22.50 4.94
N GLU A 132 9.86 -22.56 5.22
CA GLU A 132 10.85 -21.58 4.76
C GLU A 132 10.86 -21.48 3.23
N LYS A 133 10.86 -22.63 2.54
CA LYS A 133 10.85 -22.67 1.08
C LYS A 133 9.58 -22.03 0.51
N ALA A 134 8.41 -22.33 1.06
CA ALA A 134 7.14 -21.74 0.65
C ALA A 134 7.09 -20.22 0.92
N ILE A 135 7.64 -19.77 2.06
CA ILE A 135 7.72 -18.33 2.37
C ILE A 135 8.66 -17.62 1.40
N ARG A 136 9.84 -18.17 1.10
CA ARG A 136 10.79 -17.57 0.15
C ARG A 136 10.18 -17.46 -1.25
N GLU A 137 9.52 -18.51 -1.74
CA GLU A 137 8.80 -18.51 -3.01
C GLU A 137 7.71 -17.43 -3.04
N ALA A 138 6.89 -17.34 -1.98
CA ALA A 138 5.88 -16.30 -1.84
C ALA A 138 6.50 -14.89 -1.82
N CYS A 139 7.63 -14.69 -1.12
CA CYS A 139 8.35 -13.42 -1.06
C CYS A 139 8.93 -13.01 -2.41
N GLU A 140 9.49 -13.94 -3.18
CA GLU A 140 10.02 -13.67 -4.53
C GLU A 140 8.89 -13.23 -5.47
N GLY A 141 7.76 -13.93 -5.46
CA GLY A 141 6.57 -13.57 -6.22
C GLY A 141 6.01 -12.21 -5.80
N PHE A 142 6.01 -11.93 -4.51
CA PHE A 142 5.59 -10.66 -3.92
C PHE A 142 6.48 -9.49 -4.36
N VAL A 143 7.80 -9.63 -4.27
CA VAL A 143 8.77 -8.60 -4.73
C VAL A 143 8.64 -8.36 -6.23
N SER A 144 8.53 -9.42 -7.04
CA SER A 144 8.31 -9.32 -8.49
C SER A 144 7.04 -8.54 -8.84
N THR A 145 5.94 -8.79 -8.12
CA THR A 145 4.68 -8.07 -8.30
C THR A 145 4.82 -6.59 -7.97
N ARG A 146 5.52 -6.24 -6.88
CA ARG A 146 5.78 -4.86 -6.45
C ARG A 146 6.65 -4.09 -7.45
N ILE A 147 7.64 -4.75 -8.04
CA ILE A 147 8.50 -4.15 -9.08
C ILE A 147 7.65 -3.82 -10.30
N ARG A 148 6.92 -4.81 -10.84
CA ARG A 148 6.08 -4.63 -12.04
C ARG A 148 5.03 -3.54 -11.85
N GLU A 149 4.35 -3.52 -10.70
CA GLU A 149 3.36 -2.51 -10.39
C GLU A 149 3.99 -1.12 -10.22
N GLY A 150 5.17 -1.03 -9.60
CA GLY A 150 5.93 0.20 -9.49
C GLY A 150 6.37 0.76 -10.86
N GLU A 151 6.73 -0.10 -11.81
CA GLU A 151 7.04 0.31 -13.19
C GLU A 151 5.82 0.85 -13.93
N ASN A 152 4.67 0.20 -13.79
CA ASN A 152 3.41 0.67 -14.36
C ASN A 152 3.00 2.03 -13.78
N LEU A 153 3.09 2.20 -12.46
CA LEU A 153 2.82 3.48 -11.78
C LEU A 153 3.76 4.58 -12.27
N ARG A 154 5.04 4.28 -12.43
CA ARG A 154 6.02 5.23 -12.95
C ARG A 154 5.66 5.69 -14.37
N ALA A 155 5.31 4.77 -15.25
CA ALA A 155 4.93 5.08 -16.63
C ALA A 155 3.66 5.95 -16.68
N ASP A 156 2.64 5.63 -15.87
CA ASP A 156 1.40 6.41 -15.78
C ASP A 156 1.67 7.84 -15.25
N LEU A 157 2.49 7.97 -14.20
CA LEU A 157 2.87 9.27 -13.64
C LEU A 157 3.63 10.13 -14.65
N ILE A 158 4.58 9.56 -15.40
CA ILE A 158 5.31 10.28 -16.45
C ILE A 158 4.34 10.74 -17.54
N GLY A 159 3.40 9.90 -17.98
CA GLY A 159 2.39 10.28 -18.96
C GLY A 159 1.48 11.44 -18.50
N LYS A 160 1.08 11.45 -17.21
CA LYS A 160 0.33 12.56 -16.61
C LYS A 160 1.15 13.85 -16.57
N LEU A 161 2.43 13.76 -16.18
CA LEU A 161 3.34 14.91 -16.16
C LEU A 161 3.57 15.50 -17.56
N ASP A 162 3.68 14.65 -18.59
CA ASP A 162 3.78 15.08 -19.98
C ASP A 162 2.49 15.79 -20.46
N SER A 163 1.34 15.24 -20.09
CA SER A 163 0.05 15.90 -20.39
C SER A 163 -0.07 17.27 -19.74
N MET A 164 0.43 17.43 -18.51
CA MET A 164 0.44 18.72 -17.82
C MET A 164 1.34 19.74 -18.51
N LEU A 165 2.46 19.35 -19.12
CA LEU A 165 3.29 20.27 -19.90
C LEU A 165 2.51 20.87 -21.07
N SER A 166 1.68 20.08 -21.75
CA SER A 166 0.81 20.58 -22.83
C SER A 166 -0.20 21.61 -22.33
N VAL A 167 -0.72 21.46 -21.11
CA VAL A 167 -1.61 22.46 -20.49
C VAL A 167 -0.85 23.73 -20.14
N VAL A 168 0.39 23.61 -19.64
CA VAL A 168 1.27 24.74 -19.35
C VAL A 168 1.60 25.50 -20.64
N ASP A 169 1.88 24.80 -21.74
CA ASP A 169 2.11 25.41 -23.05
C ASP A 169 0.91 26.20 -23.54
N PHE A 170 -0.30 25.63 -23.45
CA PHE A 170 -1.54 26.29 -23.80
C PHE A 170 -1.74 27.63 -23.03
N ILE A 171 -1.54 27.61 -21.70
CA ILE A 171 -1.66 28.81 -20.87
C ILE A 171 -0.63 29.87 -21.30
N SER A 172 0.61 29.44 -21.59
CA SER A 172 1.69 30.32 -22.06
C SER A 172 1.33 31.01 -23.37
N GLU A 173 0.74 30.28 -24.31
CA GLU A 173 0.32 30.84 -25.62
C GLU A 173 -0.90 31.74 -25.51
N ARG A 174 -1.81 31.44 -24.57
CA ARG A 174 -3.04 32.23 -24.38
C ARG A 174 -2.81 33.55 -23.63
N SER A 175 -1.86 33.61 -22.70
CA SER A 175 -1.62 34.75 -21.80
C SER A 175 -1.40 36.07 -22.52
N PRO A 176 -0.60 36.19 -23.62
CA PRO A 176 -0.45 37.46 -24.33
C PRO A 176 -1.73 37.94 -24.97
N ALA A 177 -2.59 37.05 -25.50
CA ALA A 177 -3.84 37.39 -26.14
C ALA A 177 -4.84 38.06 -25.19
N ILE A 178 -4.85 37.65 -23.91
CA ILE A 178 -5.73 38.22 -22.87
C ILE A 178 -5.45 39.69 -22.66
N ILE A 179 -4.19 40.13 -22.73
CA ILE A 179 -3.82 41.52 -22.55
C ILE A 179 -4.35 42.37 -23.73
N GLU A 180 -4.22 41.85 -24.96
CA GLU A 180 -4.76 42.54 -26.15
C GLU A 180 -6.30 42.58 -26.16
N GLU A 181 -6.95 41.49 -25.75
CA GLU A 181 -8.41 41.40 -25.60
C GLU A 181 -8.95 42.33 -24.50
N TYR A 182 -8.17 42.67 -23.48
CA TYR A 182 -8.52 43.66 -22.47
C TYR A 182 -8.38 45.09 -23.00
N LYS A 183 -7.29 45.38 -23.73
CA LYS A 183 -6.94 46.69 -24.25
C LYS A 183 -7.96 47.23 -25.27
N ALA A 184 -8.37 46.37 -26.21
CA ALA A 184 -9.25 46.80 -27.32
C ALA A 184 -10.63 47.31 -26.85
N PRO A 185 -11.40 46.58 -25.99
CA PRO A 185 -12.66 47.10 -25.44
C PRO A 185 -12.48 48.30 -24.51
N LEU A 186 -11.36 48.38 -23.76
CA LEU A 186 -11.07 49.54 -22.92
C LEU A 186 -10.93 50.79 -23.74
N MET A 187 -10.18 50.75 -24.82
CA MET A 187 -10.03 51.87 -25.76
C MET A 187 -11.38 52.30 -26.39
N GLY A 188 -12.20 51.34 -26.80
CA GLY A 188 -13.54 51.58 -27.34
C GLY A 188 -14.46 52.29 -26.35
N LYS A 189 -14.53 51.82 -25.11
CA LYS A 189 -15.34 52.45 -24.04
C LYS A 189 -14.87 53.84 -23.69
N ILE A 190 -13.56 54.07 -23.65
CA ILE A 190 -13.00 55.41 -23.38
C ILE A 190 -13.34 56.38 -24.53
N ALA A 191 -13.22 55.95 -25.78
CA ALA A 191 -13.59 56.76 -26.94
C ALA A 191 -15.08 57.11 -26.91
N GLU A 192 -15.97 56.18 -26.56
CA GLU A 192 -17.41 56.40 -26.41
C GLU A 192 -17.73 57.41 -25.29
N LEU A 193 -17.05 57.33 -24.15
CA LEU A 193 -17.29 58.18 -22.98
C LEU A 193 -16.75 59.60 -23.15
N LEU A 194 -15.63 59.80 -23.85
CA LEU A 194 -14.94 61.07 -23.98
C LEU A 194 -15.37 61.84 -25.23
N GLY A 195 -16.03 61.21 -26.19
CA GLY A 195 -16.41 61.85 -27.47
C GLY A 195 -15.19 62.46 -28.15
N ASP A 196 -15.29 63.78 -28.51
CA ASP A 196 -14.22 64.54 -29.21
C ASP A 196 -13.02 64.91 -28.28
N SER A 197 -13.06 64.58 -26.98
CA SER A 197 -11.98 64.90 -26.06
C SER A 197 -10.77 63.97 -26.30
N LYS A 198 -9.55 64.55 -26.28
CA LYS A 198 -8.32 63.73 -26.45
C LYS A 198 -8.15 62.75 -25.30
N VAL A 199 -8.02 61.52 -25.67
CA VAL A 199 -7.64 60.43 -24.73
C VAL A 199 -6.21 60.65 -24.30
N ASP A 200 -5.95 60.57 -22.99
CA ASP A 200 -4.57 60.51 -22.45
C ASP A 200 -4.03 59.06 -22.61
N GLU A 201 -3.24 58.86 -23.67
CA GLU A 201 -2.63 57.57 -23.99
C GLU A 201 -1.77 57.04 -22.85
N ASN A 202 -1.13 57.91 -22.05
CA ASN A 202 -0.29 57.49 -20.91
C ASN A 202 -1.14 56.86 -19.80
N ARG A 203 -2.38 57.36 -19.59
CA ARG A 203 -3.27 56.72 -18.59
C ARG A 203 -3.75 55.36 -19.04
N ILE A 204 -4.05 55.17 -20.34
CA ILE A 204 -4.40 53.88 -20.91
C ILE A 204 -3.22 52.91 -20.79
N ALA A 205 -2.02 53.35 -21.18
CA ALA A 205 -0.81 52.53 -21.06
C ALA A 205 -0.55 52.09 -19.60
N THR A 206 -0.75 52.99 -18.65
CA THR A 206 -0.61 52.68 -17.22
C THR A 206 -1.62 51.63 -16.76
N GLU A 207 -2.92 51.76 -17.14
CA GLU A 207 -3.96 50.80 -16.77
C GLU A 207 -3.73 49.42 -17.38
N VAL A 208 -3.33 49.38 -18.67
CA VAL A 208 -2.98 48.11 -19.34
C VAL A 208 -1.76 47.45 -18.68
N THR A 209 -0.76 48.22 -18.25
CA THR A 209 0.40 47.70 -17.56
C THR A 209 0.03 47.10 -16.19
N ILE A 210 -0.80 47.81 -15.40
CA ILE A 210 -1.30 47.31 -14.12
C ILE A 210 -2.11 46.02 -14.31
N PHE A 211 -2.95 45.95 -15.34
CA PHE A 211 -3.70 44.76 -15.69
C PHE A 211 -2.77 43.61 -16.09
N ALA A 212 -1.79 43.86 -16.96
CA ALA A 212 -0.82 42.89 -17.42
C ALA A 212 -0.03 42.29 -16.23
N ASP A 213 0.45 43.12 -15.30
CA ASP A 213 1.13 42.67 -14.09
C ASP A 213 0.22 41.76 -13.21
N LYS A 214 -1.05 42.13 -13.09
CA LYS A 214 -2.03 41.38 -12.29
C LYS A 214 -2.31 39.99 -12.85
N VAL A 215 -2.36 39.84 -14.18
CA VAL A 215 -2.66 38.57 -14.86
C VAL A 215 -1.40 37.78 -15.27
N CYS A 216 -0.22 38.34 -15.04
CA CYS A 216 1.04 37.70 -15.40
C CYS A 216 1.28 36.41 -14.56
N VAL A 217 1.44 35.28 -15.27
CA VAL A 217 1.66 33.96 -14.69
C VAL A 217 2.99 33.35 -15.13
N ASP A 218 3.86 34.12 -15.75
CA ASP A 218 5.09 33.63 -16.38
C ASP A 218 6.03 32.96 -15.37
N GLU A 219 6.16 33.54 -14.19
CA GLU A 219 7.02 32.97 -13.13
C GLU A 219 6.47 31.62 -12.63
N GLU A 220 5.17 31.55 -12.37
CA GLU A 220 4.50 30.33 -11.93
C GLU A 220 4.61 29.21 -12.99
N MET A 221 4.52 29.57 -14.25
CA MET A 221 4.65 28.66 -15.37
C MET A 221 6.07 28.07 -15.46
N VAL A 222 7.10 28.93 -15.34
CA VAL A 222 8.50 28.49 -15.35
C VAL A 222 8.77 27.58 -14.16
N ARG A 223 8.28 27.94 -12.95
CA ARG A 223 8.43 27.11 -11.76
C ARG A 223 7.71 25.78 -11.89
N LEU A 224 6.44 25.78 -12.35
CA LEU A 224 5.67 24.58 -12.55
C LEU A 224 6.36 23.61 -13.53
N ARG A 225 6.85 24.13 -14.65
CA ARG A 225 7.62 23.35 -15.64
C ARG A 225 8.89 22.74 -15.02
N SER A 226 9.63 23.53 -14.24
CA SER A 226 10.81 23.04 -13.51
C SER A 226 10.48 21.93 -12.50
N HIS A 227 9.38 22.06 -11.76
CA HIS A 227 8.93 21.04 -10.81
C HIS A 227 8.49 19.75 -11.52
N ILE A 228 7.80 19.85 -12.67
CA ILE A 228 7.40 18.71 -13.50
C ILE A 228 8.65 17.94 -13.96
N GLU A 229 9.65 18.61 -14.53
CA GLU A 229 10.87 17.96 -15.00
C GLU A 229 11.69 17.37 -13.86
N THR A 230 11.75 18.05 -12.71
CA THR A 230 12.41 17.52 -11.51
C THR A 230 11.69 16.26 -11.00
N MET A 231 10.36 16.23 -11.04
CA MET A 231 9.57 15.06 -10.64
C MET A 231 9.81 13.89 -11.59
N LYS A 232 9.83 14.11 -12.91
CA LYS A 232 10.15 13.09 -13.92
C LYS A 232 11.55 12.48 -13.68
N THR A 233 12.55 13.34 -13.48
CA THR A 233 13.92 12.89 -13.19
C THR A 233 13.97 12.07 -11.90
N THR A 234 13.31 12.53 -10.84
CA THR A 234 13.26 11.82 -9.55
C THR A 234 12.57 10.44 -9.69
N LEU A 235 11.50 10.33 -10.50
CA LEU A 235 10.85 9.04 -10.79
C LEU A 235 11.77 8.07 -11.55
N MET A 236 12.69 8.58 -12.36
CA MET A 236 13.66 7.77 -13.11
C MET A 236 14.82 7.31 -12.23
N GLU A 237 15.27 8.14 -11.26
CA GLU A 237 16.33 7.79 -10.30
C GLU A 237 15.92 6.61 -9.39
N GLY A 238 14.65 6.55 -8.97
CA GLY A 238 14.13 5.51 -8.09
C GLY A 238 14.66 5.60 -6.66
N GLY A 239 14.50 4.50 -5.90
CA GLY A 239 14.88 4.47 -4.48
C GLY A 239 13.79 5.08 -3.57
N GLY A 240 14.15 5.47 -2.36
CA GLY A 240 13.22 6.01 -1.35
C GLY A 240 12.74 7.43 -1.64
N ILE A 241 12.12 7.66 -2.79
CA ILE A 241 11.80 8.97 -3.36
C ILE A 241 10.46 9.57 -2.91
N GLY A 242 9.60 8.81 -2.24
CA GLY A 242 8.22 9.22 -1.93
C GLY A 242 8.08 10.59 -1.26
N ARG A 243 8.96 10.93 -0.30
CA ARG A 243 8.93 12.24 0.38
C ARG A 243 9.30 13.39 -0.56
N LYS A 244 10.28 13.18 -1.45
CA LYS A 244 10.72 14.18 -2.42
C LYS A 244 9.62 14.44 -3.45
N LEU A 245 8.94 13.37 -3.90
CA LEU A 245 7.81 13.48 -4.82
C LEU A 245 6.60 14.20 -4.18
N ASP A 246 6.25 13.88 -2.92
CA ASP A 246 5.15 14.57 -2.20
C ASP A 246 5.45 16.07 -2.04
N PHE A 247 6.69 16.44 -1.70
CA PHE A 247 7.11 17.83 -1.65
C PHE A 247 6.97 18.53 -3.02
N LEU A 248 7.43 17.91 -4.10
CA LEU A 248 7.28 18.46 -5.45
C LEU A 248 5.81 18.62 -5.85
N ALA A 249 4.95 17.66 -5.52
CA ALA A 249 3.52 17.76 -5.77
C ALA A 249 2.87 18.93 -5.00
N GLN A 250 3.32 19.21 -3.78
CA GLN A 250 2.86 20.37 -3.00
C GLN A 250 3.29 21.69 -3.63
N GLU A 251 4.54 21.81 -4.10
CA GLU A 251 5.01 23.00 -4.80
C GLU A 251 4.26 23.19 -6.12
N MET A 252 4.05 22.14 -6.91
CA MET A 252 3.24 22.18 -8.13
C MET A 252 1.81 22.68 -7.85
N ASN A 253 1.19 22.20 -6.78
CA ASN A 253 -0.15 22.63 -6.36
C ASN A 253 -0.16 24.11 -5.97
N ARG A 254 0.91 24.60 -5.34
CA ARG A 254 1.07 26.02 -5.01
C ARG A 254 1.13 26.89 -6.26
N GLU A 255 1.93 26.51 -7.27
CA GLU A 255 2.01 27.26 -8.53
C GLU A 255 0.66 27.23 -9.28
N ALA A 256 -0.01 26.08 -9.36
CA ALA A 256 -1.32 25.95 -9.98
C ALA A 256 -2.39 26.83 -9.28
N ASN A 257 -2.37 26.93 -7.95
CA ASN A 257 -3.27 27.82 -7.20
C ASN A 257 -2.99 29.29 -7.51
N THR A 258 -1.73 29.70 -7.66
CA THR A 258 -1.36 31.07 -8.02
C THR A 258 -1.79 31.40 -9.45
N ILE A 259 -1.60 30.49 -10.41
CA ILE A 259 -2.11 30.63 -11.78
C ILE A 259 -3.61 30.84 -11.75
N LEU A 260 -4.38 30.01 -11.03
CA LEU A 260 -5.83 30.15 -10.88
C LEU A 260 -6.24 31.48 -10.26
N SER A 261 -5.53 31.96 -9.26
CA SER A 261 -5.86 33.26 -8.60
C SER A 261 -5.62 34.48 -9.47
N LYS A 262 -4.67 34.36 -10.41
CA LYS A 262 -4.35 35.42 -11.39
C LYS A 262 -5.17 35.31 -12.69
N ALA A 263 -5.80 34.16 -12.93
CA ALA A 263 -6.57 33.88 -14.14
C ALA A 263 -7.78 34.80 -14.23
N ASN A 264 -7.85 35.62 -15.29
CA ASN A 264 -8.98 36.51 -15.63
C ASN A 264 -9.62 36.10 -16.97
N ASP A 265 -9.34 34.92 -17.44
CA ASP A 265 -9.84 34.32 -18.67
C ASP A 265 -10.45 32.96 -18.34
N LEU A 266 -11.57 32.61 -18.99
CA LEU A 266 -12.28 31.36 -18.71
C LEU A 266 -11.48 30.13 -19.15
N GLU A 267 -10.78 30.22 -20.27
CA GLU A 267 -9.98 29.09 -20.78
C GLU A 267 -8.78 28.82 -19.88
N VAL A 268 -8.06 29.87 -19.44
CA VAL A 268 -6.95 29.75 -18.48
C VAL A 268 -7.44 29.24 -17.13
N SER A 269 -8.62 29.72 -16.66
CA SER A 269 -9.22 29.20 -15.41
C SER A 269 -9.53 27.70 -15.49
N ASN A 270 -10.15 27.24 -16.60
CA ASN A 270 -10.46 25.83 -16.82
C ASN A 270 -9.17 24.97 -16.86
N LYS A 271 -8.15 25.47 -17.56
CA LYS A 271 -6.84 24.80 -17.64
C LYS A 271 -6.12 24.76 -16.29
N GLY A 272 -6.23 25.82 -15.50
CA GLY A 272 -5.72 25.85 -14.12
C GLY A 272 -6.40 24.81 -13.20
N ILE A 273 -7.73 24.64 -13.36
CA ILE A 273 -8.49 23.60 -12.63
C ILE A 273 -8.05 22.20 -13.10
N GLU A 274 -7.82 22.01 -14.40
CA GLU A 274 -7.30 20.75 -14.96
C GLU A 274 -5.94 20.41 -14.37
N LEU A 275 -4.98 21.37 -14.35
CA LEU A 275 -3.67 21.20 -13.71
C LEU A 275 -3.80 20.77 -12.25
N LYS A 276 -4.63 21.45 -11.47
CA LYS A 276 -4.83 21.15 -10.07
C LYS A 276 -5.40 19.75 -9.86
N THR A 277 -6.34 19.34 -10.69
CA THR A 277 -6.93 17.99 -10.65
C THR A 277 -5.90 16.91 -10.95
N GLU A 278 -5.05 17.11 -11.96
CA GLU A 278 -4.00 16.15 -12.29
C GLU A 278 -2.91 16.09 -11.21
N ILE A 279 -2.54 17.22 -10.61
CA ILE A 279 -1.59 17.26 -9.49
C ILE A 279 -2.11 16.45 -8.31
N GLU A 280 -3.39 16.55 -7.96
CA GLU A 280 -3.96 15.79 -6.85
C GLU A 280 -3.99 14.28 -7.16
N LYS A 281 -4.35 13.87 -8.38
CA LYS A 281 -4.25 12.47 -8.82
C LYS A 281 -2.83 11.94 -8.74
N ILE A 282 -1.84 12.71 -9.18
CA ILE A 282 -0.42 12.38 -9.07
C ILE A 282 -0.03 12.20 -7.60
N ARG A 283 -0.46 13.10 -6.73
CA ARG A 283 -0.16 13.08 -5.30
C ARG A 283 -0.72 11.83 -4.60
N GLU A 284 -1.95 11.42 -4.94
CA GLU A 284 -2.55 10.18 -4.43
C GLU A 284 -1.74 8.94 -4.86
N GLN A 285 -1.29 8.91 -6.11
CA GLN A 285 -0.49 7.77 -6.61
C GLN A 285 0.92 7.72 -6.01
N ILE A 286 1.57 8.86 -5.78
CA ILE A 286 2.88 8.95 -5.14
C ILE A 286 2.88 8.29 -3.75
N GLN A 287 1.76 8.33 -3.03
CA GLN A 287 1.64 7.67 -1.72
C GLN A 287 1.85 6.15 -1.78
N ASN A 288 1.71 5.54 -2.95
CA ASN A 288 1.91 4.10 -3.17
C ASN A 288 3.32 3.76 -3.67
N ILE A 289 4.24 4.72 -3.76
CA ILE A 289 5.62 4.54 -4.22
C ILE A 289 6.58 4.43 -3.03
N GLU A 290 7.46 3.40 -3.10
CA GLU A 290 8.56 3.18 -2.18
C GLU A 290 9.91 3.38 -2.88
#